data_ec5db4d7058f345d699ee636a3382575
#
_entry.id   ec5db4d7058f345d699ee636a3382575
#
_cell.length_a   1.000
_cell.length_b   1.000
_cell.length_c   1.000
_cell.angle_alpha   90.00
_cell.angle_beta   90.00
_cell.angle_gamma   90.00
#
_symmetry.space_group_name_H-M   'P 1'
#
loop_
_entity.id
_entity.type
_entity.pdbx_description
1 polymer ?
#
loop_
_entity_poly.entity_id
_entity_poly.type
_entity_poly.pdbx_seq_one_letter_code
_entity_poly.pdbx_strand_id
1 'polypeptide(L)'
;MLPIDIVYFSNYSGNTKRFVEKIDYGNISINIPIDRGSGSSLTVNSPYVLFVPTYGGGEGRAAIPRQVRSFLNVKENRALLRGVVGFGNTNFGEHFCKAADLISAKTGVPVIAKVEIFGTQQDVDKVKERLTLLYGQEL
;
A
#
# COMPACT_ATOMS: atom_id res chain seq x y z
N MET A 1 15.70 -8.74 -14.02
CA MET A 1 15.77 -7.79 -12.89
C MET A 1 14.41 -7.68 -12.24
N LEU A 2 14.32 -7.96 -10.96
CA LEU A 2 13.06 -7.90 -10.26
C LEU A 2 12.77 -6.47 -9.80
N PRO A 3 11.54 -5.99 -10.01
CA PRO A 3 11.13 -4.68 -9.50
C PRO A 3 11.00 -4.70 -7.97
N ILE A 4 10.72 -3.52 -7.42
CA ILE A 4 10.56 -3.35 -5.97
C ILE A 4 9.42 -4.24 -5.44
N ASP A 5 9.59 -4.74 -4.23
CA ASP A 5 8.59 -5.60 -3.60
C ASP A 5 7.31 -4.85 -3.27
N ILE A 6 6.22 -5.58 -3.15
CA ILE A 6 4.92 -5.06 -2.74
C ILE A 6 4.55 -5.69 -1.40
N VAL A 7 4.15 -4.84 -0.44
CA VAL A 7 3.48 -5.27 0.77
C VAL A 7 2.06 -4.71 0.71
N TYR A 8 1.06 -5.52 0.93
CA TYR A 8 -0.32 -5.07 0.81
C TYR A 8 -1.18 -5.59 1.96
N PHE A 9 -2.22 -4.82 2.25
CA PHE A 9 -3.29 -5.25 3.14
C PHE A 9 -4.60 -5.21 2.34
N SER A 10 -5.35 -6.30 2.39
CA SER A 10 -6.66 -6.36 1.74
C SER A 10 -7.69 -6.79 2.76
N ASN A 11 -8.82 -6.04 2.80
CA ASN A 11 -9.95 -6.40 3.64
C ASN A 11 -10.74 -7.56 3.00
N TYR A 12 -11.89 -7.88 3.60
CA TYR A 12 -12.72 -8.98 3.11
C TYR A 12 -13.24 -8.78 1.69
N SER A 13 -13.33 -7.52 1.20
CA SER A 13 -13.75 -7.27 -0.18
C SER A 13 -12.72 -7.77 -1.19
N GLY A 14 -11.45 -7.83 -0.81
CA GLY A 14 -10.38 -8.34 -1.67
C GLY A 14 -9.99 -7.40 -2.80
N ASN A 15 -10.42 -6.14 -2.80
CA ASN A 15 -10.13 -5.21 -3.89
C ASN A 15 -8.65 -4.94 -4.05
N THR A 16 -7.94 -4.67 -2.96
CA THR A 16 -6.49 -4.41 -3.00
C THR A 16 -5.74 -5.66 -3.49
N LYS A 17 -6.12 -6.84 -2.97
CA LYS A 17 -5.48 -8.09 -3.38
C LYS A 17 -5.63 -8.33 -4.87
N ARG A 18 -6.83 -8.14 -5.42
CA ARG A 18 -7.08 -8.33 -6.86
C ARG A 18 -6.21 -7.39 -7.69
N PHE A 19 -6.04 -6.16 -7.24
CA PHE A 19 -5.19 -5.20 -7.95
C PHE A 19 -3.73 -5.65 -7.92
N VAL A 20 -3.22 -6.07 -6.77
CA VAL A 20 -1.85 -6.55 -6.64
C VAL A 20 -1.60 -7.75 -7.56
N GLU A 21 -2.57 -8.65 -7.66
CA GLU A 21 -2.46 -9.82 -8.54
C GLU A 21 -2.33 -9.44 -10.01
N LYS A 22 -2.89 -8.30 -10.41
CA LYS A 22 -2.81 -7.81 -11.79
C LYS A 22 -1.46 -7.17 -12.11
N ILE A 23 -0.70 -6.78 -11.09
CA ILE A 23 0.60 -6.14 -11.31
C ILE A 23 1.59 -7.10 -11.98
N ASP A 24 1.68 -8.32 -11.54
CA ASP A 24 2.46 -9.42 -12.14
C ASP A 24 3.65 -9.00 -13.02
N TYR A 25 4.70 -8.52 -12.39
CA TYR A 25 5.92 -8.12 -13.11
C TYR A 25 7.20 -8.71 -12.49
N GLY A 26 7.05 -9.86 -11.84
CA GLY A 26 8.17 -10.56 -11.23
C GLY A 26 8.53 -10.12 -9.81
N ASN A 27 7.72 -9.25 -9.21
CA ASN A 27 7.93 -8.79 -7.85
C ASN A 27 7.55 -9.86 -6.81
N ILE A 28 8.06 -9.68 -5.60
CA ILE A 28 7.57 -10.41 -4.43
C ILE A 28 6.42 -9.61 -3.83
N SER A 29 5.29 -10.27 -3.59
CA SER A 29 4.13 -9.65 -2.97
C SER A 29 3.87 -10.30 -1.61
N ILE A 30 3.81 -9.50 -0.56
CA ILE A 30 3.66 -9.95 0.82
C ILE A 30 2.34 -9.42 1.37
N ASN A 31 1.48 -10.31 1.85
CA ASN A 31 0.18 -9.97 2.41
C ASN A 31 0.30 -9.73 3.92
N ILE A 32 -0.20 -8.57 4.39
CA ILE A 32 -0.37 -8.34 5.83
C ILE A 32 -1.66 -9.06 6.23
N PRO A 33 -1.61 -10.03 7.16
CA PRO A 33 -2.80 -10.79 7.53
C PRO A 33 -3.90 -9.93 8.15
N ILE A 34 -5.15 -10.35 7.96
CA ILE A 34 -6.31 -9.68 8.56
C ILE A 34 -6.34 -9.87 10.08
N ASP A 35 -5.79 -10.97 10.59
CA ASP A 35 -5.79 -11.26 12.01
C ASP A 35 -5.11 -10.17 12.82
N ARG A 36 -5.76 -9.77 13.92
CA ARG A 36 -5.21 -8.75 14.81
C ARG A 36 -3.90 -9.21 15.41
N GLY A 37 -2.92 -8.31 15.41
CA GLY A 37 -1.60 -8.56 15.98
C GLY A 37 -0.62 -9.22 15.04
N SER A 38 -1.07 -9.85 13.96
CA SER A 38 -0.16 -10.49 13.00
C SER A 38 0.74 -9.51 12.28
N GLY A 39 0.25 -8.27 12.06
CA GLY A 39 1.05 -7.23 11.41
C GLY A 39 2.30 -6.87 12.19
N SER A 40 2.25 -6.92 13.53
CA SER A 40 3.41 -6.57 14.38
C SER A 40 4.49 -7.66 14.40
N SER A 41 4.16 -8.88 13.99
CA SER A 41 5.14 -9.97 13.90
C SER A 41 5.69 -10.18 12.50
N LEU A 42 5.06 -9.56 11.50
CA LEU A 42 5.53 -9.64 10.12
C LEU A 42 6.67 -8.65 9.91
N THR A 43 7.79 -9.13 9.38
CA THR A 43 8.93 -8.27 9.06
C THR A 43 9.33 -8.45 7.61
N VAL A 44 9.89 -7.38 7.03
CA VAL A 44 10.43 -7.40 5.67
C VAL A 44 11.93 -7.09 5.74
N ASN A 45 12.66 -7.47 4.70
CA ASN A 45 14.10 -7.27 4.64
C ASN A 45 14.58 -6.65 3.32
N SER A 46 13.66 -6.14 2.52
CA SER A 46 13.97 -5.46 1.26
C SER A 46 13.06 -4.24 1.11
N PRO A 47 13.49 -3.20 0.37
CA PRO A 47 12.64 -2.05 0.07
C PRO A 47 11.33 -2.46 -0.58
N TYR A 48 10.25 -1.79 -0.22
CA TYR A 48 8.91 -2.14 -0.68
C TYR A 48 8.02 -0.91 -0.85
N VAL A 49 6.92 -1.11 -1.58
CA VAL A 49 5.82 -0.16 -1.69
C VAL A 49 4.60 -0.78 -1.00
N LEU A 50 3.91 0.01 -0.19
CA LEU A 50 2.74 -0.43 0.55
C LEU A 50 1.47 -0.12 -0.23
N PHE A 51 0.59 -1.11 -0.39
CA PHE A 51 -0.73 -0.96 -1.01
C PHE A 51 -1.77 -1.06 0.11
N VAL A 52 -2.53 0.01 0.34
CA VAL A 52 -3.37 0.12 1.53
C VAL A 52 -4.75 0.72 1.22
N PRO A 53 -5.85 0.10 1.70
CA PRO A 53 -7.19 0.69 1.63
C PRO A 53 -7.38 1.73 2.73
N THR A 54 -8.42 2.54 2.59
CA THR A 54 -8.82 3.52 3.61
C THR A 54 -10.07 3.02 4.31
N TYR A 55 -10.06 3.04 5.65
CA TYR A 55 -11.16 2.60 6.49
C TYR A 55 -11.98 3.79 7.02
N GLY A 56 -13.19 3.48 7.49
CA GLY A 56 -14.02 4.41 8.23
C GLY A 56 -14.34 5.72 7.53
N GLY A 57 -14.49 5.69 6.19
CA GLY A 57 -14.74 6.90 5.41
C GLY A 57 -13.56 7.86 5.35
N GLY A 58 -12.39 7.46 5.87
CA GLY A 58 -11.18 8.25 5.83
C GLY A 58 -11.01 9.21 7.00
N GLU A 59 -11.72 8.99 8.11
CA GLU A 59 -11.64 9.88 9.28
C GLU A 59 -10.47 9.53 10.20
N GLY A 60 -9.59 10.51 10.43
CA GLY A 60 -8.52 10.45 11.41
C GLY A 60 -7.62 9.21 11.30
N ARG A 61 -7.10 8.77 12.44
CA ARG A 61 -6.22 7.59 12.51
C ARG A 61 -6.92 6.30 12.13
N ALA A 62 -8.26 6.27 12.27
CA ALA A 62 -9.05 5.09 11.89
C ALA A 62 -9.03 4.83 10.38
N ALA A 63 -8.61 5.80 9.58
CA ALA A 63 -8.48 5.63 8.14
C ALA A 63 -7.44 4.56 7.78
N ILE A 64 -6.39 4.42 8.59
CA ILE A 64 -5.35 3.41 8.37
C ILE A 64 -5.78 2.12 9.06
N PRO A 65 -5.90 1.00 8.33
CA PRO A 65 -6.23 -0.27 8.94
C PRO A 65 -5.29 -0.60 10.11
N ARG A 66 -5.83 -1.16 11.18
CA ARG A 66 -5.06 -1.46 12.38
C ARG A 66 -3.86 -2.36 12.09
N GLN A 67 -4.05 -3.35 11.23
CA GLN A 67 -3.00 -4.28 10.84
C GLN A 67 -1.83 -3.56 10.16
N VAL A 68 -2.15 -2.56 9.33
CA VAL A 68 -1.13 -1.74 8.66
C VAL A 68 -0.39 -0.87 9.67
N ARG A 69 -1.12 -0.29 10.64
CA ARG A 69 -0.47 0.49 11.71
C ARG A 69 0.49 -0.37 12.53
N SER A 70 0.08 -1.59 12.88
CA SER A 70 0.94 -2.52 13.61
C SER A 70 2.20 -2.87 12.82
N PHE A 71 2.05 -3.12 11.52
CA PHE A 71 3.16 -3.42 10.63
C PHE A 71 4.16 -2.25 10.56
N LEU A 72 3.65 -1.03 10.40
CA LEU A 72 4.49 0.17 10.27
C LEU A 72 5.07 0.64 11.60
N ASN A 73 4.52 0.20 12.73
CA ASN A 73 5.10 0.50 14.04
C ASN A 73 6.42 -0.26 14.27
N VAL A 74 6.66 -1.32 13.53
CA VAL A 74 7.96 -2.01 13.55
C VAL A 74 8.96 -1.14 12.79
N LYS A 75 9.98 -0.66 13.49
CA LYS A 75 10.95 0.29 12.94
C LYS A 75 11.61 -0.22 11.65
N GLU A 76 11.99 -1.49 11.64
CA GLU A 76 12.65 -2.12 10.50
C GLU A 76 11.75 -2.12 9.26
N ASN A 77 10.47 -2.37 9.45
CA ASN A 77 9.49 -2.33 8.36
C ASN A 77 9.32 -0.91 7.82
N ARG A 78 9.23 0.07 8.72
CA ARG A 78 9.07 1.47 8.33
C ARG A 78 10.29 2.00 7.58
N ALA A 79 11.48 1.56 7.96
CA ALA A 79 12.72 2.02 7.35
C ALA A 79 12.85 1.60 5.87
N LEU A 80 12.20 0.52 5.48
CA LEU A 80 12.27 -0.01 4.11
C LEU A 80 11.12 0.47 3.21
N LEU A 81 10.18 1.23 3.75
CA LEU A 81 9.07 1.78 2.97
C LEU A 81 9.58 2.83 1.98
N ARG A 82 9.19 2.71 0.72
CA ARG A 82 9.62 3.63 -0.35
C ARG A 82 8.48 4.41 -1.01
N GLY A 83 7.26 4.00 -0.79
CA GLY A 83 6.10 4.68 -1.34
C GLY A 83 4.82 3.98 -0.92
N VAL A 84 3.68 4.60 -1.24
CA VAL A 84 2.38 4.05 -0.88
C VAL A 84 1.41 4.22 -2.04
N VAL A 85 0.62 3.18 -2.31
CA VAL A 85 -0.49 3.20 -3.25
C VAL A 85 -1.77 3.08 -2.42
N GLY A 86 -2.65 4.07 -2.53
CA GLY A 86 -3.88 4.11 -1.75
C GLY A 86 -5.08 3.61 -2.54
N PHE A 87 -5.99 2.94 -1.84
CA PHE A 87 -7.26 2.47 -2.38
C PHE A 87 -8.40 3.08 -1.60
N GLY A 88 -9.43 3.49 -2.29
CA GLY A 88 -10.57 4.14 -1.64
C GLY A 88 -11.75 4.30 -2.58
N ASN A 89 -12.72 5.10 -2.13
CA ASN A 89 -13.94 5.37 -2.87
C ASN A 89 -14.08 6.88 -3.03
N THR A 90 -14.20 7.37 -4.26
CA THR A 90 -14.32 8.79 -4.56
C THR A 90 -15.56 9.42 -3.93
N ASN A 91 -16.56 8.61 -3.54
CA ASN A 91 -17.74 9.13 -2.82
C ASN A 91 -17.39 9.77 -1.48
N PHE A 92 -16.20 9.50 -0.93
CA PHE A 92 -15.75 10.10 0.32
C PHE A 92 -15.07 11.47 0.12
N GLY A 93 -15.02 11.99 -1.11
CA GLY A 93 -14.50 13.31 -1.40
C GLY A 93 -13.06 13.51 -0.92
N GLU A 94 -12.84 14.48 -0.02
CA GLU A 94 -11.51 14.79 0.50
C GLU A 94 -10.85 13.65 1.28
N HIS A 95 -11.63 12.66 1.70
CA HIS A 95 -11.12 11.48 2.42
C HIS A 95 -10.73 10.34 1.46
N PHE A 96 -10.84 10.58 0.16
CA PHE A 96 -10.45 9.58 -0.84
C PHE A 96 -8.99 9.19 -0.66
N CYS A 97 -8.73 7.90 -0.41
CA CYS A 97 -7.39 7.34 -0.18
C CYS A 97 -6.63 8.02 0.97
N LYS A 98 -7.37 8.48 1.99
CA LYS A 98 -6.80 9.22 3.12
C LYS A 98 -5.71 8.44 3.86
N ALA A 99 -5.82 7.12 3.95
CA ALA A 99 -4.79 6.30 4.61
C ALA A 99 -3.42 6.52 3.97
N ALA A 100 -3.36 6.54 2.63
CA ALA A 100 -2.11 6.77 1.91
C ALA A 100 -1.54 8.16 2.21
N ASP A 101 -2.41 9.19 2.24
CA ASP A 101 -1.97 10.55 2.56
C ASP A 101 -1.41 10.65 3.98
N LEU A 102 -2.05 10.00 4.94
CA LEU A 102 -1.59 10.01 6.33
C LEU A 102 -0.25 9.30 6.49
N ILE A 103 -0.08 8.17 5.83
CA ILE A 103 1.18 7.43 5.86
C ILE A 103 2.30 8.25 5.22
N SER A 104 2.03 8.86 4.07
CA SER A 104 2.97 9.72 3.38
C SER A 104 3.41 10.89 4.27
N ALA A 105 2.45 11.54 4.94
CA ALA A 105 2.75 12.67 5.81
C ALA A 105 3.65 12.29 6.98
N LYS A 106 3.46 11.08 7.54
CA LYS A 106 4.24 10.64 8.70
C LYS A 106 5.61 10.09 8.35
N THR A 107 5.76 9.51 7.17
CA THR A 107 6.99 8.80 6.79
C THR A 107 7.85 9.56 5.80
N GLY A 108 7.26 10.54 5.11
CA GLY A 108 7.97 11.29 4.08
C GLY A 108 8.05 10.59 2.73
N VAL A 109 7.46 9.39 2.58
CA VAL A 109 7.48 8.70 1.29
C VAL A 109 6.35 9.20 0.38
N PRO A 110 6.51 9.13 -0.95
CA PRO A 110 5.49 9.64 -1.86
C PRO A 110 4.26 8.76 -1.94
N VAL A 111 3.12 9.37 -2.21
CA VAL A 111 1.93 8.65 -2.65
C VAL A 111 2.11 8.40 -4.15
N ILE A 112 2.30 7.14 -4.51
CA ILE A 112 2.61 6.75 -5.90
C ILE A 112 1.36 6.83 -6.76
N ALA A 113 0.22 6.39 -6.24
CA ALA A 113 -1.05 6.43 -6.95
C ALA A 113 -2.21 6.32 -5.97
N LYS A 114 -3.38 6.78 -6.40
CA LYS A 114 -4.65 6.62 -5.70
C LYS A 114 -5.58 5.88 -6.64
N VAL A 115 -6.14 4.77 -6.17
CA VAL A 115 -6.94 3.87 -7.00
C VAL A 115 -8.35 3.80 -6.44
N GLU A 116 -9.35 3.95 -7.30
CA GLU A 116 -10.75 3.86 -6.89
C GLU A 116 -11.20 2.41 -6.91
N ILE A 117 -11.73 1.95 -5.78
CA ILE A 117 -12.31 0.62 -5.59
C ILE A 117 -11.28 -0.47 -5.94
N PHE A 118 -11.44 -1.16 -7.06
CA PHE A 118 -10.50 -2.21 -7.50
C PHE A 118 -9.65 -1.80 -8.70
N GLY A 119 -9.79 -0.54 -9.15
CA GLY A 119 -8.97 0.01 -10.22
C GLY A 119 -9.34 -0.46 -11.62
N THR A 120 -8.79 0.23 -12.61
CA THR A 120 -8.94 -0.10 -14.03
C THR A 120 -7.62 -0.67 -14.55
N GLN A 121 -7.63 -1.18 -15.79
CA GLN A 121 -6.38 -1.62 -16.43
C GLN A 121 -5.40 -0.44 -16.58
N GLN A 122 -5.91 0.76 -16.84
CA GLN A 122 -5.06 1.95 -16.91
C GLN A 122 -4.40 2.24 -15.57
N ASP A 123 -5.10 2.03 -14.46
CA ASP A 123 -4.51 2.18 -13.12
C ASP A 123 -3.40 1.17 -12.91
N VAL A 124 -3.60 -0.08 -13.33
CA VAL A 124 -2.58 -1.12 -13.23
C VAL A 124 -1.32 -0.72 -14.01
N ASP A 125 -1.49 -0.27 -15.25
CA ASP A 125 -0.38 0.12 -16.12
C ASP A 125 0.39 1.30 -15.53
N LYS A 126 -0.33 2.30 -15.01
CA LYS A 126 0.27 3.48 -14.38
C LYS A 126 1.08 3.10 -13.15
N VAL A 127 0.53 2.25 -12.29
CA VAL A 127 1.23 1.80 -11.08
C VAL A 127 2.48 1.02 -11.45
N LYS A 128 2.39 0.10 -12.41
CA LYS A 128 3.55 -0.67 -12.87
C LYS A 128 4.67 0.25 -13.35
N GLU A 129 4.34 1.26 -14.15
CA GLU A 129 5.31 2.22 -14.66
C GLU A 129 6.00 2.97 -13.50
N ARG A 130 5.21 3.45 -12.54
CA ARG A 130 5.74 4.19 -11.40
C ARG A 130 6.60 3.32 -10.49
N LEU A 131 6.21 2.07 -10.28
CA LEU A 131 7.02 1.13 -9.49
C LEU A 131 8.36 0.85 -10.18
N THR A 132 8.37 0.73 -11.50
CA THR A 132 9.60 0.52 -12.25
C THR A 132 10.54 1.72 -12.11
N LEU A 133 10.00 2.94 -12.20
CA LEU A 133 10.80 4.15 -12.00
C LEU A 133 11.36 4.23 -10.58
N LEU A 134 10.55 3.90 -9.60
CA LEU A 134 10.98 3.92 -8.20
C LEU A 134 12.08 2.88 -7.95
N TYR A 135 11.96 1.70 -8.52
CA TYR A 135 13.00 0.67 -8.41
C TYR A 135 14.32 1.15 -9.01
N GLY A 136 14.26 1.85 -10.12
CA GLY A 136 15.45 2.42 -10.74
C GLY A 136 16.19 3.39 -9.83
N GLN A 137 15.47 4.10 -8.97
CA GLN A 137 16.08 5.02 -8.00
C GLN A 137 16.78 4.29 -6.85
N GLU A 138 16.41 3.02 -6.58
CA GLU A 138 17.04 2.20 -5.54
C GLU A 138 18.37 1.61 -5.99
N LEU A 139 18.62 1.60 -7.28
CA LEU A 139 19.88 1.09 -7.81
C LEU A 139 20.99 2.14 -7.65
#